data_87b362575ed22daf9abc42b5b080e42d
#
_entry.id   87b362575ed22daf9abc42b5b080e42d
#
_cell.length_a   1.000
_cell.length_b   1.000
_cell.length_c   1.000
_cell.angle_alpha   90.00
_cell.angle_beta   90.00
_cell.angle_gamma   90.00
#
_symmetry.space_group_name_H-M   'P 1'
#
loop_
_entity.id
_entity.type
_entity.pdbx_description
1 polymer ?
#
loop_
_entity_poly.entity_id
_entity_poly.type
_entity_poly.pdbx_seq_one_letter_code
_entity_poly.pdbx_strand_id
1 'polypeptide(L)'
;MISNQIQHAIIQVRELQQAIIEKQRFKGYSGRARAICGTLALLTAFIMSLPSFPDKVMAHIVGWGVIFLIGLLLNFGVLIHWFLYDPKVQRNIRRLKPLMDALPPLFVGTILTLAMIAAEEHRFLFGLWMSIFGLANLSTRHVLPKKIWMVGVFYIACGVIFLLTPEIPFTNPWPVGIVFFLGEWAGGIVLHLGDASILSLKSFAADFLKVKENGHVQQTR
;
A
#
# COMPACT_ATOMS: atom_id res chain seq x y z
N MET A 1 -6.14 -21.06 42.05
CA MET A 1 -4.84 -20.80 41.40
C MET A 1 -4.77 -21.37 39.98
N ILE A 2 -5.10 -22.63 39.73
CA ILE A 2 -5.03 -23.28 38.41
C ILE A 2 -5.92 -22.60 37.36
N SER A 3 -7.14 -22.17 37.70
CA SER A 3 -8.06 -21.47 36.80
C SER A 3 -7.50 -20.18 36.23
N ASN A 4 -6.81 -19.35 37.05
CA ASN A 4 -6.18 -18.11 36.58
C ASN A 4 -5.00 -18.37 35.65
N GLN A 5 -4.22 -19.43 35.89
CA GLN A 5 -3.11 -19.79 35.00
C GLN A 5 -3.60 -20.28 33.64
N ILE A 6 -4.70 -21.02 33.59
CA ILE A 6 -5.33 -21.46 32.33
C ILE A 6 -5.89 -20.27 31.55
N GLN A 7 -6.56 -19.33 32.22
CA GLN A 7 -7.07 -18.11 31.55
C GLN A 7 -5.93 -17.27 30.98
N HIS A 8 -4.84 -17.06 31.72
CA HIS A 8 -3.67 -16.35 31.20
C HIS A 8 -3.05 -17.05 29.98
N ALA A 9 -2.94 -18.38 30.02
CA ALA A 9 -2.43 -19.15 28.88
C ALA A 9 -3.33 -19.01 27.64
N ILE A 10 -4.66 -19.03 27.80
CA ILE A 10 -5.61 -18.86 26.69
C ILE A 10 -5.50 -17.46 26.08
N ILE A 11 -5.36 -16.42 26.92
CA ILE A 11 -5.16 -15.04 26.44
C ILE A 11 -3.88 -14.92 25.63
N GLN A 12 -2.76 -15.45 26.15
CA GLN A 12 -1.48 -15.46 25.43
C GLN A 12 -1.54 -16.21 24.10
N VAL A 13 -2.23 -17.36 24.05
CA VAL A 13 -2.42 -18.10 22.80
C VAL A 13 -3.25 -17.30 21.79
N ARG A 14 -4.30 -16.61 22.23
CA ARG A 14 -5.10 -15.73 21.36
C ARG A 14 -4.28 -14.55 20.82
N GLU A 15 -3.49 -13.89 21.66
CA GLU A 15 -2.61 -12.79 21.23
C GLU A 15 -1.55 -13.27 20.24
N LEU A 16 -0.94 -14.44 20.46
CA LEU A 16 -0.01 -15.07 19.53
C LEU A 16 -0.70 -15.44 18.19
N GLN A 17 -1.90 -15.99 18.24
CA GLN A 17 -2.68 -16.29 17.03
C GLN A 17 -3.02 -15.02 16.25
N GLN A 18 -3.43 -13.96 16.93
CA GLN A 18 -3.71 -12.65 16.31
C GLN A 18 -2.44 -12.05 15.68
N ALA A 19 -1.31 -12.08 16.38
CA ALA A 19 -0.03 -11.59 15.86
C ALA A 19 0.45 -12.41 14.63
N ILE A 20 0.24 -13.73 14.64
CA ILE A 20 0.55 -14.59 13.49
C ILE A 20 -0.35 -14.29 12.30
N ILE A 21 -1.66 -14.09 12.54
CA ILE A 21 -2.63 -13.74 11.51
C ILE A 21 -2.33 -12.35 10.92
N GLU A 22 -2.02 -11.36 11.74
CA GLU A 22 -1.61 -10.02 11.30
C GLU A 22 -0.34 -10.08 10.46
N LYS A 23 0.65 -10.87 10.87
CA LYS A 23 1.89 -11.05 10.10
C LYS A 23 1.67 -11.72 8.74
N GLN A 24 0.75 -12.68 8.65
CA GLN A 24 0.44 -13.31 7.37
C GLN A 24 -0.31 -12.37 6.40
N ARG A 25 -1.02 -11.34 6.93
CA ARG A 25 -1.74 -10.36 6.13
C ARG A 25 -0.82 -9.46 5.30
N PHE A 26 0.38 -9.13 5.80
CA PHE A 26 1.26 -8.13 5.15
C PHE A 26 2.32 -8.72 4.21
N LYS A 27 2.50 -10.04 4.20
CA LYS A 27 3.65 -10.69 3.54
C LYS A 27 3.72 -10.51 2.02
N GLY A 28 2.62 -10.13 1.36
CA GLY A 28 2.57 -9.89 -0.08
C GLY A 28 2.72 -8.43 -0.49
N TYR A 29 2.74 -7.48 0.46
CA TYR A 29 2.91 -6.06 0.17
C TYR A 29 4.34 -5.61 0.43
N SER A 30 5.00 -5.07 -0.61
CA SER A 30 6.38 -4.61 -0.53
C SER A 30 6.45 -3.10 -0.40
N GLY A 31 6.93 -2.60 0.75
CA GLY A 31 7.23 -1.17 0.92
C GLY A 31 8.25 -0.67 -0.09
N ARG A 32 9.19 -1.54 -0.53
CA ARG A 32 10.16 -1.22 -1.57
C ARG A 32 9.50 -1.02 -2.94
N ALA A 33 8.53 -1.87 -3.31
CA ALA A 33 7.81 -1.72 -4.57
C ALA A 33 7.07 -0.37 -4.62
N ARG A 34 6.44 0.05 -3.52
CA ARG A 34 5.82 1.38 -3.44
C ARG A 34 6.83 2.50 -3.61
N ALA A 35 7.96 2.48 -2.88
CA ALA A 35 8.99 3.50 -3.02
C ALA A 35 9.55 3.59 -4.46
N ILE A 36 9.73 2.44 -5.13
CA ILE A 36 10.12 2.39 -6.54
C ILE A 36 9.05 3.06 -7.41
N CYS A 37 7.76 2.75 -7.21
CA CYS A 37 6.67 3.37 -7.97
C CYS A 37 6.63 4.90 -7.79
N GLY A 38 6.80 5.39 -6.55
CA GLY A 38 6.88 6.83 -6.29
C GLY A 38 8.07 7.49 -7.00
N THR A 39 9.24 6.84 -6.97
CA THR A 39 10.44 7.33 -7.67
C THR A 39 10.23 7.35 -9.19
N LEU A 40 9.61 6.29 -9.75
CA LEU A 40 9.26 6.26 -11.17
C LEU A 40 8.28 7.37 -11.54
N ALA A 41 7.28 7.67 -10.71
CA ALA A 41 6.35 8.76 -10.96
C ALA A 41 7.07 10.12 -11.03
N LEU A 42 8.01 10.37 -10.12
CA LEU A 42 8.82 11.59 -10.12
C LEU A 42 9.73 11.68 -11.35
N LEU A 43 10.41 10.58 -11.71
CA LEU A 43 11.25 10.51 -12.91
C LEU A 43 10.42 10.73 -14.17
N THR A 44 9.21 10.19 -14.23
CA THR A 44 8.29 10.41 -15.35
C THR A 44 7.89 11.87 -15.45
N ALA A 45 7.58 12.53 -14.34
CA ALA A 45 7.30 13.95 -14.33
C ALA A 45 8.49 14.77 -14.85
N PHE A 46 9.70 14.40 -14.43
CA PHE A 46 10.92 15.04 -14.96
C PHE A 46 11.07 14.84 -16.47
N ILE A 47 10.90 13.61 -16.97
CA ILE A 47 11.00 13.31 -18.42
C ILE A 47 9.95 14.09 -19.20
N MET A 48 8.69 14.14 -18.70
CA MET A 48 7.59 14.87 -19.35
C MET A 48 7.76 16.39 -19.29
N SER A 49 8.58 16.92 -18.38
CA SER A 49 8.89 18.35 -18.30
C SER A 49 10.01 18.79 -19.25
N LEU A 50 10.69 17.84 -19.91
CA LEU A 50 11.76 18.18 -20.85
C LEU A 50 11.20 18.81 -22.13
N PRO A 51 11.89 19.79 -22.73
CA PRO A 51 11.44 20.44 -23.98
C PRO A 51 11.29 19.46 -25.17
N SER A 52 11.93 18.30 -25.11
CA SER A 52 11.83 17.25 -26.12
C SER A 52 10.54 16.42 -26.01
N PHE A 53 9.83 16.49 -24.88
CA PHE A 53 8.58 15.75 -24.70
C PHE A 53 7.42 16.50 -25.38
N PRO A 54 6.52 15.79 -26.11
CA PRO A 54 5.42 16.45 -26.78
C PRO A 54 4.46 17.13 -25.81
N ASP A 55 4.23 18.45 -25.97
CA ASP A 55 3.24 19.21 -25.20
C ASP A 55 1.82 18.96 -25.75
N LYS A 56 1.40 17.69 -25.72
CA LYS A 56 0.06 17.23 -26.12
C LYS A 56 -0.58 16.48 -24.97
N VAL A 57 -1.82 16.82 -24.63
CA VAL A 57 -2.59 16.14 -23.58
C VAL A 57 -2.57 14.62 -23.73
N MET A 58 -2.75 14.11 -24.96
CA MET A 58 -2.74 12.67 -25.22
C MET A 58 -1.39 12.02 -24.90
N ALA A 59 -0.26 12.69 -25.17
CA ALA A 59 1.07 12.18 -24.83
C ALA A 59 1.23 12.01 -23.30
N HIS A 60 0.73 12.98 -22.54
CA HIS A 60 0.72 12.93 -21.08
C HIS A 60 -0.22 11.85 -20.54
N ILE A 61 -1.42 11.69 -21.12
CA ILE A 61 -2.35 10.61 -20.77
C ILE A 61 -1.70 9.23 -20.97
N VAL A 62 -1.09 9.00 -22.13
CA VAL A 62 -0.41 7.74 -22.44
C VAL A 62 0.77 7.52 -21.49
N GLY A 63 1.59 8.53 -21.26
CA GLY A 63 2.74 8.44 -20.37
C GLY A 63 2.34 8.09 -18.92
N TRP A 64 1.35 8.80 -18.36
CA TRP A 64 0.82 8.47 -17.03
C TRP A 64 0.14 7.12 -16.99
N GLY A 65 -0.55 6.71 -18.07
CA GLY A 65 -1.16 5.38 -18.21
C GLY A 65 -0.13 4.25 -18.16
N VAL A 66 1.01 4.42 -18.86
CA VAL A 66 2.12 3.45 -18.84
C VAL A 66 2.69 3.31 -17.43
N ILE A 67 2.99 4.42 -16.75
CA ILE A 67 3.50 4.39 -15.37
C ILE A 67 2.49 3.80 -14.40
N PHE A 68 1.22 4.08 -14.57
CA PHE A 68 0.16 3.46 -13.78
C PHE A 68 0.14 1.93 -13.95
N LEU A 69 0.22 1.42 -15.18
CA LEU A 69 0.29 -0.02 -15.45
C LEU A 69 1.55 -0.65 -14.85
N ILE A 70 2.71 -0.01 -14.98
CA ILE A 70 3.95 -0.47 -14.34
C ILE A 70 3.77 -0.52 -12.82
N GLY A 71 3.17 0.51 -12.23
CA GLY A 71 2.87 0.57 -10.80
C GLY A 71 1.95 -0.55 -10.33
N LEU A 72 0.89 -0.86 -11.09
CA LEU A 72 0.02 -2.00 -10.82
C LEU A 72 0.78 -3.32 -10.87
N LEU A 73 1.59 -3.53 -11.90
CA LEU A 73 2.40 -4.75 -12.05
C LEU A 73 3.41 -4.90 -10.91
N LEU A 74 4.09 -3.84 -10.51
CA LEU A 74 5.05 -3.88 -9.41
C LEU A 74 4.38 -4.15 -8.05
N ASN A 75 3.24 -3.51 -7.76
CA ASN A 75 2.57 -3.68 -6.47
C ASN A 75 1.78 -4.99 -6.40
N PHE A 76 0.97 -5.29 -7.40
CA PHE A 76 0.11 -6.47 -7.39
C PHE A 76 0.80 -7.70 -7.97
N GLY A 77 1.76 -7.54 -8.87
CA GLY A 77 2.57 -8.64 -9.40
C GLY A 77 3.36 -9.34 -8.30
N VAL A 78 3.96 -8.59 -7.36
CA VAL A 78 4.63 -9.15 -6.18
C VAL A 78 3.66 -9.94 -5.31
N LEU A 79 2.44 -9.43 -5.10
CA LEU A 79 1.40 -10.11 -4.32
C LEU A 79 0.94 -11.40 -5.00
N ILE A 80 0.70 -11.36 -6.32
CA ILE A 80 0.28 -12.51 -7.12
C ILE A 80 1.40 -13.56 -7.17
N HIS A 81 2.64 -13.13 -7.41
CA HIS A 81 3.80 -14.03 -7.41
C HIS A 81 3.95 -14.74 -6.06
N TRP A 82 3.88 -13.99 -4.94
CA TRP A 82 3.89 -14.58 -3.61
C TRP A 82 2.75 -15.59 -3.39
N PHE A 83 1.54 -15.26 -3.82
CA PHE A 83 0.38 -16.14 -3.69
C PHE A 83 0.51 -17.45 -4.49
N LEU A 84 1.11 -17.38 -5.69
CA LEU A 84 1.24 -18.54 -6.59
C LEU A 84 2.44 -19.43 -6.25
N TYR A 85 3.57 -18.84 -5.85
CA TYR A 85 4.85 -19.53 -5.77
C TYR A 85 5.36 -19.81 -4.35
N ASP A 86 4.81 -19.18 -3.29
CA ASP A 86 5.24 -19.49 -1.92
C ASP A 86 4.57 -20.77 -1.43
N PRO A 87 5.33 -21.89 -1.22
CA PRO A 87 4.76 -23.18 -0.78
C PRO A 87 4.14 -23.13 0.62
N LYS A 88 4.46 -22.10 1.43
CA LYS A 88 3.90 -21.89 2.77
C LYS A 88 2.54 -21.20 2.74
N VAL A 89 2.10 -20.75 1.57
CA VAL A 89 0.81 -20.11 1.39
C VAL A 89 -0.23 -21.21 1.14
N GLN A 90 -1.08 -21.47 2.14
CA GLN A 90 -2.35 -22.12 1.84
C GLN A 90 -3.09 -21.24 0.82
N ARG A 91 -3.35 -21.74 -0.40
CA ARG A 91 -3.98 -21.01 -1.53
C ARG A 91 -5.42 -20.55 -1.18
N ASN A 92 -5.54 -19.70 -0.17
CA ASN A 92 -6.80 -19.16 0.29
C ASN A 92 -7.02 -17.79 -0.37
N ILE A 93 -8.06 -17.67 -1.19
CA ILE A 93 -8.47 -16.45 -1.90
C ILE A 93 -8.59 -15.24 -0.95
N ARG A 94 -8.93 -15.47 0.33
CA ARG A 94 -8.99 -14.39 1.34
C ARG A 94 -7.68 -13.61 1.49
N ARG A 95 -6.53 -14.17 1.08
CA ARG A 95 -5.23 -13.50 1.10
C ARG A 95 -5.06 -12.49 -0.03
N LEU A 96 -5.87 -12.60 -1.10
CA LEU A 96 -5.95 -11.61 -2.17
C LEU A 96 -6.96 -10.49 -1.87
N LYS A 97 -7.60 -10.51 -0.70
CA LYS A 97 -8.57 -9.49 -0.28
C LYS A 97 -8.07 -8.05 -0.48
N PRO A 98 -6.81 -7.69 -0.16
CA PRO A 98 -6.33 -6.33 -0.40
C PRO A 98 -6.36 -5.92 -1.88
N LEU A 99 -6.05 -6.85 -2.77
CA LEU A 99 -6.18 -6.61 -4.22
C LEU A 99 -7.64 -6.40 -4.59
N MET A 100 -8.55 -7.28 -4.11
CA MET A 100 -9.97 -7.18 -4.38
C MET A 100 -10.59 -5.89 -3.81
N ASP A 101 -10.15 -5.43 -2.65
CA ASP A 101 -10.61 -4.21 -2.02
C ASP A 101 -10.11 -2.93 -2.74
N ALA A 102 -8.95 -2.99 -3.42
CA ALA A 102 -8.40 -1.88 -4.19
C ALA A 102 -8.96 -1.76 -5.61
N LEU A 103 -9.41 -2.88 -6.22
CA LEU A 103 -9.90 -2.91 -7.60
C LEU A 103 -11.12 -2.02 -7.87
N PRO A 104 -12.18 -1.97 -7.03
CA PRO A 104 -13.35 -1.15 -7.32
C PRO A 104 -13.05 0.34 -7.49
N PRO A 105 -12.30 1.02 -6.57
CA PRO A 105 -11.90 2.41 -6.80
C PRO A 105 -11.12 2.60 -8.10
N LEU A 106 -10.16 1.73 -8.40
CA LEU A 106 -9.34 1.82 -9.62
C LEU A 106 -10.18 1.63 -10.88
N PHE A 107 -11.13 0.70 -10.86
CA PHE A 107 -12.06 0.49 -11.97
C PHE A 107 -12.93 1.73 -12.23
N VAL A 108 -13.53 2.30 -11.16
CA VAL A 108 -14.29 3.55 -11.26
C VAL A 108 -13.43 4.67 -11.81
N GLY A 109 -12.17 4.81 -11.32
CA GLY A 109 -11.22 5.80 -11.83
C GLY A 109 -10.95 5.64 -13.32
N THR A 110 -10.83 4.41 -13.81
CA THR A 110 -10.63 4.14 -15.23
C THR A 110 -11.84 4.58 -16.06
N ILE A 111 -13.05 4.24 -15.63
CA ILE A 111 -14.29 4.63 -16.34
C ILE A 111 -14.45 6.16 -16.35
N LEU A 112 -14.21 6.83 -15.21
CA LEU A 112 -14.26 8.29 -15.13
C LEU A 112 -13.19 8.95 -15.99
N THR A 113 -11.99 8.35 -16.12
CA THR A 113 -10.95 8.83 -17.01
C THR A 113 -11.43 8.82 -18.46
N LEU A 114 -12.04 7.70 -18.92
CA LEU A 114 -12.60 7.63 -20.28
C LEU A 114 -13.69 8.65 -20.50
N ALA A 115 -14.58 8.85 -19.54
CA ALA A 115 -15.64 9.86 -19.60
C ALA A 115 -15.07 11.28 -19.68
N MET A 116 -14.05 11.61 -18.86
CA MET A 116 -13.39 12.93 -18.88
C MET A 116 -12.62 13.18 -20.17
N ILE A 117 -11.97 12.16 -20.74
CA ILE A 117 -11.32 12.25 -22.04
C ILE A 117 -12.36 12.53 -23.13
N ALA A 118 -13.48 11.80 -23.12
CA ALA A 118 -14.57 12.01 -24.09
C ALA A 118 -15.25 13.38 -23.97
N ALA A 119 -15.29 13.96 -22.76
CA ALA A 119 -15.82 15.28 -22.49
C ALA A 119 -14.78 16.40 -22.64
N GLU A 120 -13.53 16.09 -23.00
CA GLU A 120 -12.39 17.05 -23.08
C GLU A 120 -12.05 17.73 -21.74
N GLU A 121 -12.49 17.19 -20.60
CA GLU A 121 -12.30 17.73 -19.25
C GLU A 121 -11.04 17.19 -18.57
N HIS A 122 -9.93 17.24 -19.28
CA HIS A 122 -8.64 16.67 -18.83
C HIS A 122 -8.08 17.31 -17.56
N ARG A 123 -8.46 18.58 -17.28
CA ARG A 123 -8.01 19.35 -16.11
C ARG A 123 -8.33 18.68 -14.76
N PHE A 124 -9.36 17.84 -14.69
CA PHE A 124 -9.75 17.16 -13.48
C PHE A 124 -9.05 15.82 -13.25
N LEU A 125 -8.31 15.30 -14.24
CA LEU A 125 -7.68 13.98 -14.15
C LEU A 125 -6.69 13.83 -12.99
N PHE A 126 -5.94 14.89 -12.68
CA PHE A 126 -4.99 14.87 -11.56
C PHE A 126 -5.71 14.69 -10.23
N GLY A 127 -6.70 15.53 -9.94
CA GLY A 127 -7.47 15.45 -8.72
C GLY A 127 -8.26 14.15 -8.62
N LEU A 128 -8.81 13.68 -9.75
CA LEU A 128 -9.49 12.39 -9.82
C LEU A 128 -8.56 11.26 -9.38
N TRP A 129 -7.39 11.11 -10.03
CA TRP A 129 -6.50 9.97 -9.74
C TRP A 129 -5.91 10.02 -8.34
N MET A 130 -5.56 11.20 -7.82
CA MET A 130 -5.14 11.36 -6.43
C MET A 130 -6.24 10.89 -5.46
N SER A 131 -7.50 11.31 -5.70
CA SER A 131 -8.65 10.90 -4.88
C SER A 131 -8.90 9.39 -4.95
N ILE A 132 -8.84 8.78 -6.15
CA ILE A 132 -9.00 7.35 -6.37
C ILE A 132 -7.91 6.55 -5.66
N PHE A 133 -6.64 6.98 -5.73
CA PHE A 133 -5.56 6.35 -4.97
C PHE A 133 -5.75 6.47 -3.46
N GLY A 134 -6.25 7.61 -3.00
CA GLY A 134 -6.63 7.79 -1.60
C GLY A 134 -7.71 6.80 -1.17
N LEU A 135 -8.77 6.65 -1.95
CA LEU A 135 -9.84 5.68 -1.70
C LEU A 135 -9.32 4.24 -1.72
N ALA A 136 -8.47 3.88 -2.67
CA ALA A 136 -7.86 2.55 -2.75
C ALA A 136 -7.02 2.24 -1.48
N ASN A 137 -6.22 3.21 -0.99
CA ASN A 137 -5.48 3.05 0.26
C ASN A 137 -6.42 2.90 1.48
N LEU A 138 -7.52 3.66 1.54
CA LEU A 138 -8.50 3.55 2.61
C LEU A 138 -9.27 2.22 2.57
N SER A 139 -9.61 1.72 1.38
CA SER A 139 -10.28 0.43 1.21
C SER A 139 -9.44 -0.73 1.76
N THR A 140 -8.12 -0.65 1.61
CA THR A 140 -7.18 -1.68 2.06
C THR A 140 -6.73 -1.53 3.52
N ARG A 141 -7.15 -0.48 4.24
CA ARG A 141 -6.71 -0.15 5.62
C ARG A 141 -6.91 -1.28 6.64
N HIS A 142 -7.91 -2.15 6.43
CA HIS A 142 -8.22 -3.26 7.34
C HIS A 142 -7.24 -4.43 7.23
N VAL A 143 -6.45 -4.46 6.16
CA VAL A 143 -5.52 -5.54 5.82
C VAL A 143 -4.07 -5.09 5.91
N LEU A 144 -3.83 -3.78 5.88
CA LEU A 144 -2.52 -3.13 5.94
C LEU A 144 -2.27 -2.51 7.33
N PRO A 145 -1.02 -2.09 7.65
CA PRO A 145 -0.71 -1.42 8.91
C PRO A 145 -1.65 -0.25 9.20
N LYS A 146 -2.04 -0.08 10.46
CA LYS A 146 -3.03 0.94 10.87
C LYS A 146 -2.72 2.34 10.32
N LYS A 147 -1.44 2.73 10.22
CA LYS A 147 -1.03 4.06 9.75
C LYS A 147 -1.23 4.31 8.26
N ILE A 148 -1.57 3.29 7.45
CA ILE A 148 -1.78 3.46 6.00
C ILE A 148 -2.95 4.39 5.66
N TRP A 149 -3.93 4.54 6.57
CA TRP A 149 -5.03 5.48 6.38
C TRP A 149 -4.55 6.93 6.21
N MET A 150 -3.43 7.31 6.84
CA MET A 150 -2.86 8.66 6.73
C MET A 150 -2.42 8.94 5.28
N VAL A 151 -1.86 7.93 4.61
CA VAL A 151 -1.50 8.02 3.19
C VAL A 151 -2.74 8.18 2.33
N GLY A 152 -3.82 7.45 2.65
CA GLY A 152 -5.10 7.59 1.97
C GLY A 152 -5.68 8.99 2.11
N VAL A 153 -5.68 9.54 3.33
CA VAL A 153 -6.16 10.91 3.61
C VAL A 153 -5.29 11.96 2.90
N PHE A 154 -3.96 11.79 2.91
CA PHE A 154 -3.04 12.67 2.17
C PHE A 154 -3.40 12.74 0.68
N TYR A 155 -3.59 11.59 0.03
CA TYR A 155 -3.97 11.54 -1.38
C TYR A 155 -5.34 12.19 -1.64
N ILE A 156 -6.35 11.95 -0.78
CA ILE A 156 -7.66 12.59 -0.93
C ILE A 156 -7.56 14.10 -0.76
N ALA A 157 -6.82 14.57 0.25
CA ALA A 157 -6.64 16.01 0.46
C ALA A 157 -5.99 16.68 -0.75
N CYS A 158 -4.89 16.12 -1.29
CA CYS A 158 -4.30 16.59 -2.53
C CYS A 158 -5.30 16.54 -3.69
N GLY A 159 -6.03 15.42 -3.84
CA GLY A 159 -7.02 15.26 -4.90
C GLY A 159 -8.12 16.32 -4.85
N VAL A 160 -8.67 16.61 -3.67
CA VAL A 160 -9.68 17.65 -3.47
C VAL A 160 -9.13 19.03 -3.84
N ILE A 161 -7.90 19.37 -3.42
CA ILE A 161 -7.25 20.63 -3.79
C ILE A 161 -7.18 20.75 -5.31
N PHE A 162 -6.69 19.71 -6.02
CA PHE A 162 -6.56 19.77 -7.48
C PHE A 162 -7.91 19.73 -8.21
N LEU A 163 -8.97 19.17 -7.63
CA LEU A 163 -10.34 19.26 -8.19
C LEU A 163 -10.92 20.67 -8.04
N LEU A 164 -10.60 21.37 -6.95
CA LEU A 164 -11.09 22.71 -6.66
C LEU A 164 -10.23 23.82 -7.31
N THR A 165 -9.01 23.50 -7.74
CA THR A 165 -8.08 24.43 -8.41
C THR A 165 -7.69 23.90 -9.80
N PRO A 166 -8.63 23.83 -10.77
CA PRO A 166 -8.40 23.23 -12.07
C PRO A 166 -7.59 24.11 -13.04
N GLU A 167 -6.97 25.18 -12.54
CA GLU A 167 -6.19 26.13 -13.32
C GLU A 167 -4.84 25.56 -13.79
N ILE A 168 -4.33 24.52 -13.12
CA ILE A 168 -3.08 23.87 -13.49
C ILE A 168 -3.32 22.98 -14.70
N PRO A 169 -2.64 23.26 -15.84
CA PRO A 169 -2.84 22.49 -17.05
C PRO A 169 -2.40 21.04 -16.87
N PHE A 170 -3.12 20.11 -17.49
CA PHE A 170 -2.80 18.68 -17.42
C PHE A 170 -1.44 18.33 -18.04
N THR A 171 -0.91 19.19 -18.90
CA THR A 171 0.44 19.05 -19.47
C THR A 171 1.56 19.43 -18.48
N ASN A 172 1.24 19.97 -17.30
CA ASN A 172 2.22 20.14 -16.24
C ASN A 172 2.35 18.84 -15.42
N PRO A 173 3.43 18.03 -15.57
CA PRO A 173 3.52 16.72 -14.94
C PRO A 173 3.89 16.77 -13.45
N TRP A 174 4.43 17.90 -12.95
CA TRP A 174 4.97 18.01 -11.61
C TRP A 174 4.01 17.73 -10.47
N PRO A 175 2.75 18.19 -10.51
CA PRO A 175 1.80 17.93 -9.43
C PRO A 175 1.61 16.45 -9.15
N VAL A 176 1.41 15.65 -10.20
CA VAL A 176 1.26 14.19 -10.07
C VAL A 176 2.56 13.56 -9.59
N GLY A 177 3.68 13.91 -10.23
CA GLY A 177 5.00 13.34 -9.88
C GLY A 177 5.35 13.55 -8.41
N ILE A 178 5.17 14.77 -7.89
CA ILE A 178 5.49 15.08 -6.47
C ILE A 178 4.52 14.40 -5.52
N VAL A 179 3.21 14.48 -5.75
CA VAL A 179 2.21 13.89 -4.85
C VAL A 179 2.36 12.37 -4.80
N PHE A 180 2.55 11.71 -5.94
CA PHE A 180 2.75 10.26 -5.96
C PHE A 180 4.10 9.86 -5.38
N PHE A 181 5.17 10.63 -5.60
CA PHE A 181 6.44 10.39 -4.94
C PHE A 181 6.28 10.40 -3.42
N LEU A 182 5.75 11.48 -2.87
CA LEU A 182 5.57 11.62 -1.41
C LEU A 182 4.63 10.56 -0.83
N GLY A 183 3.50 10.31 -1.48
CA GLY A 183 2.49 9.35 -1.02
C GLY A 183 2.99 7.90 -1.06
N GLU A 184 3.67 7.50 -2.14
CA GLU A 184 4.20 6.14 -2.27
C GLU A 184 5.41 5.90 -1.35
N TRP A 185 6.30 6.88 -1.15
CA TRP A 185 7.37 6.79 -0.18
C TRP A 185 6.84 6.73 1.26
N ALA A 186 5.87 7.58 1.61
CA ALA A 186 5.21 7.51 2.92
C ALA A 186 4.54 6.14 3.15
N GLY A 187 3.84 5.62 2.15
CA GLY A 187 3.24 4.29 2.19
C GLY A 187 4.29 3.18 2.32
N GLY A 188 5.39 3.29 1.60
CA GLY A 188 6.54 2.39 1.69
C GLY A 188 7.15 2.34 3.09
N ILE A 189 7.36 3.51 3.71
CA ILE A 189 7.87 3.63 5.09
C ILE A 189 6.89 3.01 6.09
N VAL A 190 5.59 3.29 5.97
CA VAL A 190 4.56 2.72 6.85
C VAL A 190 4.55 1.19 6.79
N LEU A 191 4.69 0.61 5.60
CA LEU A 191 4.77 -0.83 5.43
C LEU A 191 6.06 -1.40 6.04
N HIS A 192 7.20 -0.74 5.84
CA HIS A 192 8.49 -1.18 6.38
C HIS A 192 8.55 -1.12 7.90
N LEU A 193 8.05 -0.04 8.51
CA LEU A 193 7.96 0.09 9.97
C LEU A 193 7.00 -0.93 10.59
N GLY A 194 5.91 -1.28 9.89
CA GLY A 194 5.02 -2.36 10.29
C GLY A 194 5.75 -3.70 10.37
N ASP A 195 6.59 -4.01 9.39
CA ASP A 195 7.41 -5.23 9.38
C ASP A 195 8.48 -5.23 10.51
N ALA A 196 9.12 -4.11 10.76
CA ALA A 196 10.15 -3.98 11.81
C ALA A 196 9.57 -4.17 13.22
N SER A 197 8.39 -3.65 13.51
CA SER A 197 7.72 -3.83 14.81
C SER A 197 7.35 -5.30 15.09
N ILE A 198 7.00 -6.05 14.04
CA ILE A 198 6.70 -7.48 14.14
C ILE A 198 7.97 -8.31 14.40
N LEU A 199 9.11 -7.92 13.82
CA LEU A 199 10.41 -8.56 14.09
C LEU A 199 10.86 -8.36 15.54
N SER A 200 10.66 -7.16 16.09
CA SER A 200 10.94 -6.83 17.50
C SER A 200 10.08 -7.65 18.47
N LEU A 201 8.78 -7.81 18.18
CA LEU A 201 7.88 -8.65 18.98
C LEU A 201 8.27 -10.14 18.96
N LYS A 202 8.83 -10.62 17.84
CA LYS A 202 9.31 -12.02 17.75
C LYS A 202 10.55 -12.28 18.58
N SER A 203 11.52 -11.36 18.56
CA SER A 203 12.72 -11.49 19.38
C SER A 203 12.34 -11.50 20.87
N PHE A 204 11.44 -10.60 21.26
CA PHE A 204 10.93 -10.54 22.63
C PHE A 204 10.19 -11.82 23.05
N ALA A 205 9.31 -12.38 22.20
CA ALA A 205 8.61 -13.63 22.48
C ALA A 205 9.57 -14.84 22.52
N ALA A 206 10.58 -14.88 21.67
CA ALA A 206 11.59 -15.93 21.68
C ALA A 206 12.46 -15.91 22.95
N ASP A 207 12.85 -14.71 23.41
CA ASP A 207 13.59 -14.52 24.65
C ASP A 207 12.75 -14.92 25.88
N PHE A 208 11.47 -14.58 25.88
CA PHE A 208 10.55 -14.95 26.96
C PHE A 208 10.35 -16.46 27.06
N LEU A 209 10.26 -17.16 25.94
CA LEU A 209 10.15 -18.63 25.90
C LEU A 209 11.43 -19.32 26.39
N LYS A 210 12.61 -18.80 26.05
CA LYS A 210 13.91 -19.29 26.53
C LYS A 210 14.08 -19.12 28.07
N VAL A 211 13.63 -17.98 28.62
CA VAL A 211 13.66 -17.75 30.07
C VAL A 211 12.77 -18.75 30.81
N LYS A 212 11.61 -19.11 30.24
CA LYS A 212 10.69 -20.07 30.84
C LYS A 212 11.21 -21.51 30.80
N GLU A 213 11.91 -21.91 29.76
CA GLU A 213 12.54 -23.23 29.62
C GLU A 213 13.68 -23.42 30.62
N ASN A 214 14.52 -22.39 30.82
CA ASN A 214 15.61 -22.39 31.79
C ASN A 214 15.09 -22.33 33.24
N GLY A 215 13.95 -21.69 33.50
CA GLY A 215 13.32 -21.66 34.84
C GLY A 215 12.76 -23.01 35.30
N HIS A 216 12.30 -23.83 34.37
CA HIS A 216 11.81 -25.18 34.70
C HIS A 216 12.92 -26.19 34.99
N VAL A 217 14.10 -26.01 34.40
CA VAL A 217 15.28 -26.91 34.63
C VAL A 217 15.92 -26.69 36.01
N GLN A 218 15.74 -25.51 36.62
CA GLN A 218 16.28 -25.23 37.98
C GLN A 218 15.36 -25.68 39.12
N GLN A 219 14.08 -26.00 38.88
CA GLN A 219 13.16 -26.50 39.89
C GLN A 219 13.13 -28.04 40.04
N THR A 220 13.86 -28.76 39.20
CA THR A 220 13.94 -30.21 39.18
C THR A 220 15.32 -30.77 39.61
N ARG A 221 16.11 -29.96 40.31
CA ARG A 221 17.35 -30.39 41.02
C ARG A 221 17.22 -30.09 42.54
#